data_3dbdaa812a24a72f0c041175c4dfa40e
#
_entry.id   3dbdaa812a24a72f0c041175c4dfa40e
#
_cell.length_a   1.000
_cell.length_b   1.000
_cell.length_c   1.000
_cell.angle_alpha   90.00
_cell.angle_beta   90.00
_cell.angle_gamma   90.00
#
_symmetry.space_group_name_H-M   'P 1'
#
loop_
_entity.id
_entity.type
_entity.pdbx_description
1 polymer ?
#
loop_
_entity_poly.entity_id
_entity_poly.type
_entity_poly.pdbx_seq_one_letter_code
_entity_poly.pdbx_strand_id
1 'polypeptide(L)'
;RETDAKVVVTLKAFPKTDVCQKTAQAVALAPNVHTVLEVDLLRYLTPPKSWIVPLIRPKNDTQHSVKVINFNDLLEQQNTSLDFEDIQEDRVAALFHTGGTTGMPKVAQHKYSGLAYNGWLGAELIFSADDNIICPLPLFHVFASHVIIMGAISSGAHVVLPTPQVYRGDGVFDNFWKLIERWKITFIITVPTAVSQLMQRPVDADISSIKQAFSGSAPMPMELFRRFEGAAGVEIIEGYGLT
;
A
#
# COMPACT_ATOMS: atom_id res chain seq x y z
N ARG A 1 4.83 0.11 -21.42
CA ARG A 1 5.22 -0.70 -22.59
C ARG A 1 5.27 -2.18 -22.25
N GLU A 2 6.05 -2.58 -21.25
CA GLU A 2 6.29 -3.98 -20.89
C GLU A 2 5.03 -4.74 -20.46
N THR A 3 4.09 -4.06 -19.83
CA THR A 3 2.86 -4.66 -19.30
C THR A 3 1.65 -4.53 -20.24
N ASP A 4 1.80 -3.85 -21.37
CA ASP A 4 0.72 -3.54 -22.31
C ASP A 4 -0.52 -2.91 -21.66
N ALA A 5 -0.31 -2.11 -20.61
CA ALA A 5 -1.38 -1.45 -19.85
C ALA A 5 -2.25 -0.56 -20.75
N LYS A 6 -3.55 -0.71 -20.63
CA LYS A 6 -4.56 0.07 -21.38
C LYS A 6 -5.08 1.26 -20.57
N VAL A 7 -5.08 1.13 -19.25
CA VAL A 7 -5.61 2.11 -18.31
C VAL A 7 -4.54 2.38 -17.25
N VAL A 8 -4.38 3.65 -16.89
CA VAL A 8 -3.51 4.07 -15.77
C VAL A 8 -4.37 4.75 -14.71
N VAL A 9 -4.25 4.31 -13.47
CA VAL A 9 -4.86 4.99 -12.32
C VAL A 9 -3.78 5.81 -11.63
N THR A 10 -4.05 7.09 -11.40
CA THR A 10 -3.08 8.02 -10.79
C THR A 10 -3.75 9.02 -9.88
N LEU A 11 -2.95 9.79 -9.16
CA LEU A 11 -3.45 10.94 -8.41
C LEU A 11 -3.63 12.14 -9.34
N LYS A 12 -4.75 12.87 -9.18
CA LYS A 12 -4.86 14.23 -9.69
C LYS A 12 -3.78 15.11 -9.07
N ALA A 13 -3.27 16.08 -9.82
CA ALA A 13 -2.20 16.97 -9.31
C ALA A 13 -2.50 17.42 -7.87
N PHE A 14 -1.53 17.21 -6.98
CA PHE A 14 -1.69 17.44 -5.54
C PHE A 14 -0.40 18.04 -4.95
N PRO A 15 -0.50 18.95 -3.96
CA PRO A 15 0.68 19.56 -3.33
C PRO A 15 1.65 18.52 -2.76
N LYS A 16 2.93 18.82 -2.81
CA LYS A 16 4.05 17.98 -2.31
C LYS A 16 4.21 16.61 -2.99
N THR A 17 3.63 16.41 -4.19
CA THR A 17 3.86 15.21 -4.99
C THR A 17 3.90 15.55 -6.47
N ASP A 18 4.72 14.85 -7.23
CA ASP A 18 4.88 14.95 -8.68
C ASP A 18 4.33 13.73 -9.44
N VAL A 19 3.52 12.89 -8.76
CA VAL A 19 2.98 11.65 -9.33
C VAL A 19 2.17 11.92 -10.59
N CYS A 20 1.33 12.98 -10.59
CA CYS A 20 0.54 13.35 -11.76
C CYS A 20 1.43 13.69 -12.96
N GLN A 21 2.45 14.52 -12.75
CA GLN A 21 3.38 14.97 -13.81
C GLN A 21 4.20 13.79 -14.35
N LYS A 22 4.71 12.92 -13.47
CA LYS A 22 5.43 11.70 -13.85
C LYS A 22 4.52 10.73 -14.63
N THR A 23 3.27 10.61 -14.22
CA THR A 23 2.30 9.79 -14.93
C THR A 23 2.06 10.33 -16.33
N ALA A 24 1.87 11.65 -16.50
CA ALA A 24 1.67 12.26 -17.80
C ALA A 24 2.87 12.02 -18.74
N GLN A 25 4.11 12.13 -18.22
CA GLN A 25 5.33 11.80 -18.97
C GLN A 25 5.37 10.32 -19.36
N ALA A 26 5.02 9.42 -18.44
CA ALA A 26 5.01 7.98 -18.69
C ALA A 26 3.96 7.59 -19.75
N VAL A 27 2.77 8.19 -19.69
CA VAL A 27 1.67 7.98 -20.62
C VAL A 27 2.05 8.43 -22.04
N ALA A 28 2.75 9.54 -22.18
CA ALA A 28 3.25 10.00 -23.48
C ALA A 28 4.23 9.00 -24.15
N LEU A 29 4.88 8.13 -23.34
CA LEU A 29 5.77 7.08 -23.80
C LEU A 29 5.10 5.70 -23.95
N ALA A 30 3.82 5.57 -23.59
CA ALA A 30 3.09 4.30 -23.54
C ALA A 30 1.93 4.30 -24.55
N PRO A 31 2.16 3.91 -25.82
CA PRO A 31 1.20 4.06 -26.91
C PRO A 31 -0.09 3.25 -26.73
N ASN A 32 -0.06 2.21 -25.89
CA ASN A 32 -1.22 1.36 -25.64
C ASN A 32 -2.14 1.88 -24.52
N VAL A 33 -1.72 2.91 -23.78
CA VAL A 33 -2.57 3.56 -22.79
C VAL A 33 -3.56 4.48 -23.50
N HIS A 34 -4.83 4.26 -23.30
CA HIS A 34 -5.91 5.08 -23.89
C HIS A 34 -6.77 5.80 -22.85
N THR A 35 -6.61 5.47 -21.55
CA THR A 35 -7.38 6.10 -20.48
C THR A 35 -6.51 6.31 -19.24
N VAL A 36 -6.62 7.50 -18.66
CA VAL A 36 -6.06 7.85 -17.35
C VAL A 36 -7.22 8.12 -16.40
N LEU A 37 -7.26 7.41 -15.28
CA LEU A 37 -8.22 7.63 -14.20
C LEU A 37 -7.54 8.42 -13.09
N GLU A 38 -8.01 9.64 -12.86
CA GLU A 38 -7.46 10.52 -11.83
C GLU A 38 -8.26 10.43 -10.53
N VAL A 39 -7.60 10.06 -9.43
CA VAL A 39 -8.16 10.10 -8.08
C VAL A 39 -7.89 11.48 -7.47
N ASP A 40 -8.93 12.24 -7.13
CA ASP A 40 -8.79 13.51 -6.44
C ASP A 40 -8.86 13.33 -4.92
N LEU A 41 -7.72 13.52 -4.25
CA LEU A 41 -7.63 13.41 -2.79
C LEU A 41 -8.38 14.52 -2.06
N LEU A 42 -8.82 15.58 -2.75
CA LEU A 42 -9.55 16.69 -2.13
C LEU A 42 -10.81 16.24 -1.41
N ARG A 43 -11.53 15.23 -1.95
CA ARG A 43 -12.77 14.70 -1.36
C ARG A 43 -12.57 14.07 0.04
N TYR A 44 -11.34 13.70 0.38
CA TYR A 44 -11.00 13.09 1.68
C TYR A 44 -10.44 14.09 2.69
N LEU A 45 -10.35 15.37 2.32
CA LEU A 45 -9.83 16.41 3.19
C LEU A 45 -10.96 17.17 3.89
N THR A 46 -10.72 17.51 5.15
CA THR A 46 -11.56 18.42 5.93
C THR A 46 -10.98 19.83 5.94
N PRO A 47 -11.80 20.87 6.25
CA PRO A 47 -11.30 22.21 6.47
C PRO A 47 -10.23 22.27 7.58
N PRO A 48 -9.23 23.14 7.48
CA PRO A 48 -9.02 24.12 6.42
C PRO A 48 -8.31 23.56 5.17
N LYS A 49 -7.80 22.33 5.21
CA LYS A 49 -7.00 21.75 4.12
C LYS A 49 -7.79 21.65 2.81
N SER A 50 -9.08 21.32 2.87
CA SER A 50 -9.94 21.26 1.68
C SER A 50 -10.11 22.61 0.96
N TRP A 51 -9.95 23.73 1.68
CA TRP A 51 -10.00 25.07 1.08
C TRP A 51 -8.67 25.54 0.53
N ILE A 52 -7.57 25.13 1.16
CA ILE A 52 -6.22 25.56 0.78
C ILE A 52 -5.70 24.79 -0.44
N VAL A 53 -5.92 23.47 -0.51
CA VAL A 53 -5.37 22.62 -1.57
C VAL A 53 -5.75 23.09 -2.96
N PRO A 54 -6.98 23.51 -3.29
CA PRO A 54 -7.31 24.02 -4.62
C PRO A 54 -6.47 25.24 -5.04
N LEU A 55 -6.10 26.10 -4.06
CA LEU A 55 -5.33 27.33 -4.31
C LEU A 55 -3.85 27.06 -4.60
N ILE A 56 -3.30 25.99 -4.00
CA ILE A 56 -1.88 25.64 -4.12
C ILE A 56 -1.65 24.38 -4.97
N ARG A 57 -2.68 23.89 -5.66
CA ARG A 57 -2.60 22.72 -6.53
C ARG A 57 -1.60 22.98 -7.67
N PRO A 58 -0.60 22.11 -7.85
CA PRO A 58 0.34 22.24 -8.97
C PRO A 58 -0.39 22.15 -10.32
N LYS A 59 0.05 22.94 -11.29
CA LYS A 59 -0.39 22.76 -12.68
C LYS A 59 0.32 21.54 -13.28
N ASN A 60 -0.41 20.79 -14.09
CA ASN A 60 0.17 19.74 -14.92
C ASN A 60 0.38 20.30 -16.32
N ASP A 61 1.60 20.69 -16.63
CA ASP A 61 1.97 21.28 -17.92
C ASP A 61 2.29 20.20 -18.98
N THR A 62 2.35 18.94 -18.60
CA THR A 62 2.60 17.83 -19.53
C THR A 62 1.31 17.45 -20.26
N GLN A 63 1.28 17.72 -21.56
CA GLN A 63 0.14 17.37 -22.40
C GLN A 63 0.30 15.96 -22.98
N HIS A 64 -0.79 15.20 -22.98
CA HIS A 64 -0.95 13.95 -23.72
C HIS A 64 -2.37 13.88 -24.30
N SER A 65 -2.53 13.14 -25.39
CA SER A 65 -3.82 12.98 -26.07
C SER A 65 -4.75 11.93 -25.47
N VAL A 66 -4.30 11.28 -24.38
CA VAL A 66 -5.05 10.19 -23.73
C VAL A 66 -6.22 10.76 -22.94
N LYS A 67 -7.37 10.07 -22.98
CA LYS A 67 -8.58 10.46 -22.25
C LYS A 67 -8.34 10.45 -20.75
N VAL A 68 -8.65 11.54 -20.07
CA VAL A 68 -8.58 11.67 -18.61
C VAL A 68 -9.99 11.65 -18.03
N ILE A 69 -10.23 10.79 -17.05
CA ILE A 69 -11.54 10.65 -16.39
C ILE A 69 -11.32 10.73 -14.87
N ASN A 70 -12.23 11.39 -14.16
CA ASN A 70 -12.24 11.34 -12.71
C ASN A 70 -12.65 9.93 -12.24
N PHE A 71 -11.82 9.31 -11.42
CA PHE A 71 -12.03 7.94 -10.93
C PHE A 71 -13.35 7.80 -10.13
N ASN A 72 -13.61 8.76 -9.25
CA ASN A 72 -14.78 8.68 -8.39
C ASN A 72 -16.08 8.89 -9.14
N ASP A 73 -16.11 9.84 -10.09
CA ASP A 73 -17.28 10.10 -10.93
C ASP A 73 -17.60 8.87 -11.80
N LEU A 74 -16.54 8.19 -12.29
CA LEU A 74 -16.71 6.95 -13.04
C LEU A 74 -17.25 5.83 -12.14
N LEU A 75 -16.74 5.70 -10.93
CA LEU A 75 -17.17 4.67 -9.98
C LEU A 75 -18.64 4.82 -9.59
N GLU A 76 -19.10 6.06 -9.36
CA GLU A 76 -20.49 6.36 -9.01
C GLU A 76 -21.49 6.03 -10.15
N GLN A 77 -21.01 5.92 -11.38
CA GLN A 77 -21.82 5.56 -12.55
C GLN A 77 -21.87 4.05 -12.82
N GLN A 78 -21.09 3.24 -12.07
CA GLN A 78 -21.05 1.81 -12.30
C GLN A 78 -22.20 1.08 -11.56
N ASN A 79 -22.64 -0.03 -12.13
CA ASN A 79 -23.53 -0.95 -11.46
C ASN A 79 -22.81 -1.68 -10.31
N THR A 80 -23.54 -2.14 -9.32
CA THR A 80 -23.00 -2.96 -8.22
C THR A 80 -22.87 -4.44 -8.58
N SER A 81 -23.48 -4.87 -9.69
CA SER A 81 -23.34 -6.22 -10.23
C SER A 81 -22.19 -6.29 -11.23
N LEU A 82 -21.45 -7.40 -11.19
CA LEU A 82 -20.47 -7.69 -12.22
C LEU A 82 -21.19 -8.02 -13.53
N ASP A 83 -20.78 -7.36 -14.60
CA ASP A 83 -21.35 -7.52 -15.96
C ASP A 83 -20.39 -8.29 -16.90
N PHE A 84 -19.41 -8.96 -16.35
CA PHE A 84 -18.46 -9.80 -17.07
C PHE A 84 -18.46 -11.23 -16.52
N GLU A 85 -18.17 -12.19 -17.40
CA GLU A 85 -17.98 -13.58 -17.01
C GLU A 85 -16.60 -13.76 -16.37
N ASP A 86 -16.56 -14.38 -15.19
CA ASP A 86 -15.30 -14.68 -14.53
C ASP A 86 -14.60 -15.86 -15.20
N ILE A 87 -13.41 -15.64 -15.71
CA ILE A 87 -12.61 -16.66 -16.38
C ILE A 87 -12.03 -17.60 -15.33
N GLN A 88 -12.37 -18.88 -15.42
CA GLN A 88 -11.96 -19.92 -14.46
C GLN A 88 -10.50 -20.40 -14.66
N GLU A 89 -9.86 -20.03 -15.75
CA GLU A 89 -8.46 -20.38 -16.01
C GLU A 89 -7.51 -19.58 -15.08
N ASP A 90 -6.46 -20.27 -14.63
CA ASP A 90 -5.39 -19.63 -13.81
C ASP A 90 -4.53 -18.70 -14.67
N ARG A 91 -4.88 -17.45 -14.71
CA ARG A 91 -4.23 -16.40 -15.50
C ARG A 91 -3.36 -15.48 -14.65
N VAL A 92 -2.53 -14.66 -15.29
CA VAL A 92 -1.78 -13.60 -14.61
C VAL A 92 -2.74 -12.57 -14.01
N ALA A 93 -2.64 -12.41 -12.70
CA ALA A 93 -3.44 -11.47 -11.91
C ALA A 93 -2.72 -10.14 -11.69
N ALA A 94 -1.39 -10.18 -11.55
CA ALA A 94 -0.61 -8.99 -11.25
C ALA A 94 0.80 -9.05 -11.87
N LEU A 95 1.33 -7.88 -12.15
CA LEU A 95 2.68 -7.66 -12.68
C LEU A 95 3.42 -6.71 -11.75
N PHE A 96 4.56 -7.15 -11.22
CA PHE A 96 5.38 -6.36 -10.32
C PHE A 96 6.80 -6.22 -10.84
N HIS A 97 7.36 -5.01 -10.75
CA HIS A 97 8.77 -4.81 -11.07
C HIS A 97 9.65 -5.38 -9.97
N THR A 98 10.65 -6.16 -10.37
CA THR A 98 11.69 -6.65 -9.47
C THR A 98 12.74 -5.57 -9.23
N GLY A 99 13.32 -5.51 -8.03
CA GLY A 99 14.48 -4.68 -7.74
C GLY A 99 15.71 -5.23 -8.46
N GLY A 100 16.03 -4.69 -9.65
CA GLY A 100 17.24 -5.08 -10.39
C GLY A 100 18.46 -4.35 -9.83
N THR A 101 19.46 -5.09 -9.34
CA THR A 101 20.74 -4.52 -8.92
C THR A 101 21.74 -4.38 -10.08
N THR A 102 21.51 -5.03 -11.21
CA THR A 102 22.50 -5.20 -12.30
C THR A 102 21.97 -4.93 -13.72
N GLY A 103 20.81 -4.26 -13.87
CA GLY A 103 20.25 -4.00 -15.20
C GLY A 103 18.84 -3.43 -15.16
N MET A 104 18.15 -3.48 -16.30
CA MET A 104 16.73 -3.09 -16.37
C MET A 104 15.88 -3.96 -15.45
N PRO A 105 14.98 -3.38 -14.64
CA PRO A 105 14.09 -4.15 -13.80
C PRO A 105 13.29 -5.14 -14.65
N LYS A 106 13.18 -6.37 -14.18
CA LYS A 106 12.32 -7.39 -14.80
C LYS A 106 10.89 -7.26 -14.24
N VAL A 107 9.93 -7.82 -14.95
CA VAL A 107 8.55 -7.88 -14.52
C VAL A 107 8.21 -9.31 -14.08
N ALA A 108 7.92 -9.49 -12.80
CA ALA A 108 7.44 -10.75 -12.26
C ALA A 108 5.94 -10.88 -12.53
N GLN A 109 5.51 -12.05 -12.97
CA GLN A 109 4.10 -12.37 -13.24
C GLN A 109 3.54 -13.20 -12.08
N HIS A 110 2.51 -12.69 -11.43
CA HIS A 110 1.81 -13.38 -10.36
C HIS A 110 0.47 -13.89 -10.85
N LYS A 111 0.21 -15.18 -10.67
CA LYS A 111 -1.05 -15.82 -11.05
C LYS A 111 -2.10 -15.68 -9.96
N TYR A 112 -3.40 -15.81 -10.35
CA TYR A 112 -4.50 -15.80 -9.40
C TYR A 112 -4.37 -16.91 -8.34
N SER A 113 -3.98 -18.12 -8.73
CA SER A 113 -3.74 -19.23 -7.80
C SER A 113 -2.70 -18.88 -6.73
N GLY A 114 -1.61 -18.20 -7.10
CA GLY A 114 -0.57 -17.77 -6.17
C GLY A 114 -1.05 -16.71 -5.19
N LEU A 115 -1.86 -15.74 -5.64
CA LEU A 115 -2.47 -14.74 -4.78
C LEU A 115 -3.48 -15.38 -3.80
N ALA A 116 -4.35 -16.25 -4.30
CA ALA A 116 -5.32 -16.97 -3.48
C ALA A 116 -4.64 -17.85 -2.44
N TYR A 117 -3.55 -18.53 -2.81
CA TYR A 117 -2.77 -19.35 -1.90
C TYR A 117 -2.12 -18.51 -0.77
N ASN A 118 -1.53 -17.35 -1.09
CA ASN A 118 -1.03 -16.44 -0.06
C ASN A 118 -2.14 -15.96 0.89
N GLY A 119 -3.32 -15.64 0.33
CA GLY A 119 -4.49 -15.27 1.13
C GLY A 119 -4.90 -16.38 2.09
N TRP A 120 -5.02 -17.60 1.59
CA TRP A 120 -5.34 -18.78 2.38
C TRP A 120 -4.30 -19.03 3.48
N LEU A 121 -3.01 -19.01 3.18
CA LEU A 121 -1.95 -19.15 4.19
C LEU A 121 -2.05 -18.09 5.28
N GLY A 122 -2.32 -16.83 4.91
CA GLY A 122 -2.52 -15.75 5.87
C GLY A 122 -3.69 -16.02 6.81
N ALA A 123 -4.81 -16.51 6.28
CA ALA A 123 -6.00 -16.83 7.08
C ALA A 123 -5.82 -18.08 7.96
N GLU A 124 -5.13 -19.10 7.46
CA GLU A 124 -4.94 -20.36 8.22
C GLU A 124 -3.89 -20.24 9.32
N LEU A 125 -2.84 -19.45 9.10
CA LEU A 125 -1.65 -19.49 9.95
C LEU A 125 -1.43 -18.20 10.76
N ILE A 126 -2.01 -17.07 10.37
CA ILE A 126 -1.60 -15.78 10.93
C ILE A 126 -2.78 -14.94 11.42
N PHE A 127 -3.77 -14.67 10.54
CA PHE A 127 -4.81 -13.68 10.78
C PHE A 127 -6.18 -14.31 10.99
N SER A 128 -7.00 -13.65 11.78
CA SER A 128 -8.42 -13.96 11.99
C SER A 128 -9.30 -12.73 11.77
N ALA A 129 -10.62 -12.92 11.73
CA ALA A 129 -11.58 -11.82 11.60
C ALA A 129 -11.55 -10.83 12.78
N ASP A 130 -11.01 -11.25 13.93
CA ASP A 130 -10.87 -10.40 15.12
C ASP A 130 -9.59 -9.55 15.11
N ASP A 131 -8.77 -9.64 14.06
CA ASP A 131 -7.50 -8.97 14.01
C ASP A 131 -7.58 -7.60 13.32
N ASN A 132 -6.83 -6.64 13.91
CA ASN A 132 -6.59 -5.32 13.36
C ASN A 132 -5.12 -5.20 12.98
N ILE A 133 -4.86 -5.07 11.69
CA ILE A 133 -3.50 -5.05 11.13
C ILE A 133 -3.13 -3.63 10.75
N ILE A 134 -2.06 -3.07 11.28
CA ILE A 134 -1.52 -1.82 10.74
C ILE A 134 -0.48 -2.13 9.69
N CYS A 135 -0.72 -1.67 8.46
CA CYS A 135 0.16 -1.91 7.30
C CYS A 135 0.61 -0.58 6.66
N PRO A 136 1.59 0.12 7.24
CA PRO A 136 2.14 1.34 6.64
C PRO A 136 3.21 1.03 5.59
N LEU A 137 2.95 0.05 4.73
CA LEU A 137 3.81 -0.37 3.62
C LEU A 137 3.15 -0.07 2.27
N PRO A 138 3.95 0.19 1.22
CA PRO A 138 3.41 0.54 -0.10
C PRO A 138 2.75 -0.67 -0.76
N LEU A 139 1.50 -0.51 -1.22
CA LEU A 139 0.73 -1.57 -1.88
C LEU A 139 1.27 -1.97 -3.26
N PHE A 140 2.19 -1.20 -3.83
CA PHE A 140 2.93 -1.59 -5.03
C PHE A 140 4.09 -2.56 -4.76
N HIS A 141 4.30 -2.97 -3.50
CA HIS A 141 5.27 -3.97 -3.09
C HIS A 141 4.54 -5.27 -2.69
N VAL A 142 5.04 -6.42 -3.13
CA VAL A 142 4.40 -7.72 -2.93
C VAL A 142 4.18 -8.08 -1.45
N PHE A 143 5.06 -7.66 -0.56
CA PHE A 143 4.88 -7.91 0.88
C PHE A 143 3.56 -7.32 1.39
N ALA A 144 3.27 -6.07 1.06
CA ALA A 144 2.02 -5.45 1.47
C ALA A 144 0.81 -6.01 0.71
N SER A 145 0.88 -6.09 -0.63
CA SER A 145 -0.28 -6.45 -1.45
C SER A 145 -0.61 -7.95 -1.41
N HIS A 146 0.39 -8.83 -1.51
CA HIS A 146 0.17 -10.27 -1.65
C HIS A 146 0.08 -10.98 -0.30
N VAL A 147 0.98 -10.65 0.63
CA VAL A 147 0.99 -11.34 1.93
C VAL A 147 -0.05 -10.72 2.87
N ILE A 148 0.01 -9.41 3.06
CA ILE A 148 -0.81 -8.76 4.09
C ILE A 148 -2.25 -8.53 3.62
N ILE A 149 -2.45 -7.89 2.47
CA ILE A 149 -3.81 -7.57 2.00
C ILE A 149 -4.57 -8.84 1.62
N MET A 150 -3.95 -9.79 0.91
CA MET A 150 -4.63 -11.04 0.56
C MET A 150 -4.94 -11.88 1.79
N GLY A 151 -4.00 -11.96 2.76
CA GLY A 151 -4.25 -12.64 4.04
C GLY A 151 -5.39 -12.00 4.83
N ALA A 152 -5.43 -10.67 4.90
CA ALA A 152 -6.50 -9.94 5.58
C ALA A 152 -7.87 -10.13 4.89
N ILE A 153 -7.93 -10.06 3.56
CA ILE A 153 -9.17 -10.31 2.81
C ILE A 153 -9.68 -11.74 3.07
N SER A 154 -8.78 -12.72 3.03
CA SER A 154 -9.17 -14.13 3.22
C SER A 154 -9.60 -14.47 4.65
N SER A 155 -9.00 -13.82 5.65
CA SER A 155 -9.34 -14.02 7.06
C SER A 155 -10.51 -13.16 7.56
N GLY A 156 -10.85 -12.09 6.84
CA GLY A 156 -11.79 -11.06 7.29
C GLY A 156 -11.18 -10.05 8.26
N ALA A 157 -9.86 -10.01 8.42
CA ALA A 157 -9.18 -9.06 9.29
C ALA A 157 -9.33 -7.61 8.81
N HIS A 158 -9.33 -6.69 9.76
CA HIS A 158 -9.36 -5.25 9.47
C HIS A 158 -7.95 -4.72 9.21
N VAL A 159 -7.76 -3.99 8.10
CA VAL A 159 -6.48 -3.37 7.76
C VAL A 159 -6.53 -1.87 7.92
N VAL A 160 -5.61 -1.33 8.70
CA VAL A 160 -5.40 0.11 8.88
C VAL A 160 -4.24 0.57 8.02
N LEU A 161 -4.53 1.43 7.05
CA LEU A 161 -3.56 2.10 6.20
C LEU A 161 -3.45 3.56 6.68
N PRO A 162 -2.39 3.95 7.41
CA PRO A 162 -2.38 5.23 8.13
C PRO A 162 -2.35 6.45 7.20
N THR A 163 -1.63 6.38 6.10
CA THR A 163 -1.55 7.45 5.09
C THR A 163 -1.21 6.90 3.71
N PRO A 164 -1.51 7.62 2.61
CA PRO A 164 -1.06 7.25 1.27
C PRO A 164 0.47 7.25 1.12
N GLN A 165 1.20 8.00 1.97
CA GLN A 165 2.66 8.02 1.99
C GLN A 165 3.26 6.96 2.91
N VAL A 166 2.44 6.05 3.42
CA VAL A 166 2.82 4.93 4.30
C VAL A 166 3.61 5.41 5.53
N TYR A 167 4.74 4.83 5.88
CA TYR A 167 5.60 5.33 6.96
C TYR A 167 6.17 6.74 6.75
N ARG A 168 6.25 7.21 5.48
CA ARG A 168 6.77 8.55 5.14
C ARG A 168 5.75 9.67 5.33
N GLY A 169 4.51 9.33 5.66
CA GLY A 169 3.47 10.33 5.92
C GLY A 169 3.80 11.20 7.12
N ASP A 170 3.53 12.49 7.01
CA ASP A 170 3.79 13.46 8.08
C ASP A 170 3.12 12.99 9.39
N GLY A 171 3.93 12.86 10.45
CA GLY A 171 3.47 12.48 11.79
C GLY A 171 3.17 11.00 11.99
N VAL A 172 3.34 10.11 11.01
CA VAL A 172 3.08 8.67 11.18
C VAL A 172 3.96 8.08 12.27
N PHE A 173 5.27 8.33 12.24
CA PHE A 173 6.18 7.85 13.28
C PHE A 173 5.89 8.45 14.66
N ASP A 174 5.57 9.74 14.72
CA ASP A 174 5.34 10.46 15.98
C ASP A 174 4.01 10.10 16.64
N ASN A 175 3.06 9.55 15.88
CA ASN A 175 1.76 9.11 16.39
C ASN A 175 1.55 7.60 16.27
N PHE A 176 2.60 6.84 15.96
CA PHE A 176 2.46 5.41 15.65
C PHE A 176 1.83 4.63 16.81
N TRP A 177 2.33 4.82 18.04
CA TRP A 177 1.80 4.13 19.21
C TRP A 177 0.36 4.54 19.55
N LYS A 178 0.00 5.80 19.31
CA LYS A 178 -1.39 6.29 19.44
C LYS A 178 -2.33 5.70 18.38
N LEU A 179 -1.81 5.40 17.19
CA LEU A 179 -2.59 4.66 16.17
C LEU A 179 -2.83 3.21 16.63
N ILE A 180 -1.84 2.57 17.24
CA ILE A 180 -1.99 1.24 17.84
C ILE A 180 -3.12 1.23 18.88
N GLU A 181 -3.06 2.14 19.83
CA GLU A 181 -4.08 2.29 20.88
C GLU A 181 -5.47 2.56 20.30
N ARG A 182 -5.56 3.54 19.40
CA ARG A 182 -6.83 3.99 18.81
C ARG A 182 -7.55 2.88 18.06
N TRP A 183 -6.82 2.12 17.27
CA TRP A 183 -7.38 1.09 16.39
C TRP A 183 -7.30 -0.31 17.00
N LYS A 184 -6.83 -0.43 18.25
CA LYS A 184 -6.61 -1.72 18.93
C LYS A 184 -5.87 -2.71 18.04
N ILE A 185 -4.75 -2.25 17.48
CA ILE A 185 -3.94 -3.02 16.54
C ILE A 185 -3.42 -4.28 17.21
N THR A 186 -3.62 -5.41 16.55
CA THR A 186 -3.13 -6.73 16.97
C THR A 186 -1.86 -7.14 16.25
N PHE A 187 -1.68 -6.70 15.00
CA PHE A 187 -0.49 -7.02 14.18
C PHE A 187 0.16 -5.76 13.61
N ILE A 188 1.45 -5.63 13.83
CA ILE A 188 2.28 -4.57 13.24
C ILE A 188 3.03 -5.14 12.04
N ILE A 189 2.86 -4.52 10.87
CA ILE A 189 3.62 -4.85 9.66
C ILE A 189 4.68 -3.79 9.44
N THR A 190 5.94 -4.21 9.37
CA THR A 190 7.05 -3.26 9.38
C THR A 190 8.25 -3.73 8.55
N VAL A 191 9.30 -2.92 8.55
CA VAL A 191 10.62 -3.20 7.97
C VAL A 191 11.71 -2.68 8.90
N PRO A 192 12.96 -3.19 8.86
CA PRO A 192 13.99 -2.81 9.81
C PRO A 192 14.26 -1.32 9.92
N THR A 193 14.22 -0.59 8.80
CA THR A 193 14.40 0.87 8.78
C THR A 193 13.28 1.60 9.52
N ALA A 194 12.04 1.13 9.42
CA ALA A 194 10.92 1.71 10.15
C ALA A 194 11.00 1.40 11.64
N VAL A 195 11.35 0.18 12.01
CA VAL A 195 11.60 -0.18 13.43
C VAL A 195 12.69 0.70 14.04
N SER A 196 13.79 0.95 13.31
CA SER A 196 14.84 1.86 13.77
C SER A 196 14.32 3.27 14.07
N GLN A 197 13.41 3.78 13.25
CA GLN A 197 12.78 5.09 13.47
C GLN A 197 11.77 5.07 14.63
N LEU A 198 11.00 4.00 14.79
CA LEU A 198 10.08 3.85 15.92
C LEU A 198 10.82 3.79 17.25
N MET A 199 11.96 3.09 17.31
CA MET A 199 12.78 2.96 18.51
C MET A 199 13.50 4.25 18.93
N GLN A 200 13.41 5.31 18.17
CA GLN A 200 13.85 6.65 18.57
C GLN A 200 12.77 7.42 19.34
N ARG A 201 11.59 6.87 19.49
CA ARG A 201 10.42 7.49 20.13
C ARG A 201 9.96 6.65 21.31
N PRO A 202 9.51 7.29 22.39
CA PRO A 202 8.95 6.54 23.52
C PRO A 202 7.63 5.86 23.11
N VAL A 203 7.35 4.73 23.73
CA VAL A 203 6.02 4.11 23.68
C VAL A 203 5.13 4.90 24.65
N ASP A 204 4.30 5.79 24.12
CA ASP A 204 3.50 6.76 24.87
C ASP A 204 1.99 6.50 24.81
N ALA A 205 1.60 5.24 24.56
CA ALA A 205 0.20 4.83 24.39
C ALA A 205 -0.02 3.39 24.91
N ASP A 206 -1.28 2.99 25.08
CA ASP A 206 -1.64 1.62 25.40
C ASP A 206 -1.47 0.70 24.20
N ILE A 207 -0.49 -0.17 24.26
CA ILE A 207 -0.15 -1.14 23.21
C ILE A 207 -0.51 -2.58 23.58
N SER A 208 -1.28 -2.80 24.63
CA SER A 208 -1.64 -4.11 25.18
C SER A 208 -2.43 -4.99 24.18
N SER A 209 -2.99 -4.41 23.14
CA SER A 209 -3.69 -5.12 22.06
C SER A 209 -2.75 -5.87 21.12
N ILE A 210 -1.45 -5.52 21.06
CA ILE A 210 -0.52 -6.12 20.11
C ILE A 210 -0.30 -7.58 20.47
N LYS A 211 -0.51 -8.48 19.50
CA LYS A 211 -0.19 -9.89 19.60
C LYS A 211 1.20 -10.17 19.03
N GLN A 212 1.53 -9.52 17.90
CA GLN A 212 2.77 -9.82 17.18
C GLN A 212 3.16 -8.70 16.20
N ALA A 213 4.44 -8.66 15.83
CA ALA A 213 4.96 -7.81 14.76
C ALA A 213 5.63 -8.67 13.68
N PHE A 214 5.49 -8.25 12.43
CA PHE A 214 6.15 -8.87 11.28
C PHE A 214 7.09 -7.88 10.61
N SER A 215 8.33 -8.29 10.41
CA SER A 215 9.33 -7.54 9.65
C SER A 215 9.75 -8.32 8.42
N GLY A 216 9.98 -7.63 7.32
CA GLY A 216 10.43 -8.25 6.07
C GLY A 216 11.27 -7.29 5.23
N SER A 217 11.51 -7.69 3.98
CA SER A 217 12.27 -6.97 2.95
C SER A 217 13.78 -6.86 3.19
N ALA A 218 14.27 -6.99 4.41
CA ALA A 218 15.69 -7.03 4.75
C ALA A 218 15.89 -7.70 6.11
N PRO A 219 17.06 -8.32 6.37
CA PRO A 219 17.38 -8.84 7.70
C PRO A 219 17.39 -7.74 8.75
N MET A 220 16.84 -8.04 9.94
CA MET A 220 16.85 -7.10 11.07
C MET A 220 18.10 -7.30 11.92
N PRO A 221 18.85 -6.23 12.24
CA PRO A 221 19.94 -6.33 13.19
C PRO A 221 19.47 -6.81 14.57
N MET A 222 20.19 -7.76 15.17
CA MET A 222 19.81 -8.38 16.44
C MET A 222 19.61 -7.39 17.59
N GLU A 223 20.40 -6.30 17.61
CA GLU A 223 20.23 -5.24 18.62
C GLU A 223 18.88 -4.53 18.46
N LEU A 224 18.48 -4.23 17.21
CA LEU A 224 17.22 -3.56 16.91
C LEU A 224 16.03 -4.47 17.26
N PHE A 225 16.16 -5.75 16.97
CA PHE A 225 15.20 -6.79 17.35
C PHE A 225 14.95 -6.77 18.88
N ARG A 226 16.01 -6.87 19.69
CA ARG A 226 15.91 -6.86 21.17
C ARG A 226 15.34 -5.54 21.70
N ARG A 227 15.71 -4.41 21.10
CA ARG A 227 15.15 -3.10 21.49
C ARG A 227 13.67 -3.02 21.26
N PHE A 228 13.21 -3.51 20.10
CA PHE A 228 11.77 -3.52 19.78
C PHE A 228 11.00 -4.43 20.74
N GLU A 229 11.46 -5.65 20.95
CA GLU A 229 10.81 -6.57 21.88
C GLU A 229 10.77 -6.03 23.30
N GLY A 230 11.87 -5.43 23.77
CA GLY A 230 11.92 -4.81 25.10
C GLY A 230 11.00 -3.59 25.24
N ALA A 231 10.75 -2.85 24.17
CA ALA A 231 9.88 -1.68 24.17
C ALA A 231 8.40 -2.01 23.96
N ALA A 232 8.10 -2.92 23.05
CA ALA A 232 6.74 -3.30 22.67
C ALA A 232 6.18 -4.49 23.48
N GLY A 233 7.03 -5.25 24.15
CA GLY A 233 6.63 -6.42 24.94
C GLY A 233 6.13 -7.59 24.09
N VAL A 234 6.39 -7.59 22.79
CA VAL A 234 5.96 -8.62 21.83
C VAL A 234 7.09 -9.05 20.93
N GLU A 235 7.04 -10.30 20.51
CA GLU A 235 8.00 -10.86 19.57
C GLU A 235 7.80 -10.27 18.16
N ILE A 236 8.92 -10.08 17.47
CA ILE A 236 8.90 -9.71 16.04
C ILE A 236 9.35 -10.90 15.20
N ILE A 237 8.54 -11.28 14.22
CA ILE A 237 8.85 -12.37 13.30
C ILE A 237 9.42 -11.80 12.01
N GLU A 238 10.50 -12.41 11.51
CA GLU A 238 11.04 -12.07 10.21
C GLU A 238 10.44 -12.95 9.11
N GLY A 239 9.90 -12.28 8.09
CA GLY A 239 9.45 -12.90 6.86
C GLY A 239 10.47 -12.74 5.73
N TYR A 240 10.81 -13.85 5.07
CA TYR A 240 11.62 -13.83 3.85
C TYR A 240 10.72 -13.97 2.62
N GLY A 241 10.98 -13.16 1.61
CA GLY A 241 10.28 -13.23 0.32
C GLY A 241 10.97 -12.41 -0.76
N LEU A 242 10.63 -12.73 -2.00
CA LEU A 242 11.06 -12.02 -3.21
C LEU A 242 9.84 -11.64 -4.03
N THR A 243 10.04 -10.66 -4.92
CA THR A 243 9.03 -10.24 -5.90
C THR A 243 8.81 -11.29 -6.97
#